data_5cc0a7fa30204d360ea3ef9756491980
#
_entry.id   5cc0a7fa30204d360ea3ef9756491980
#
_cell.length_a   1.000
_cell.length_b   1.000
_cell.length_c   1.000
_cell.angle_alpha   90.00
_cell.angle_beta   90.00
_cell.angle_gamma   90.00
#
_symmetry.space_group_name_H-M   'P 1'
#
loop_
_entity.id
_entity.type
_entity.pdbx_description
1 polymer ?
#
loop_
_entity_poly.entity_id
_entity_poly.type
_entity_poly.pdbx_seq_one_letter_code
_entity_poly.pdbx_strand_id
1 'polypeptide(L)'
;MTVGRRRCAKRGKNRNMENVENGVQPQLSKRAQIANPFRAMVFGAMADEMIANGTDVVKLSLGEPDFGAPPAVRDAMREQYDGRPLPYTAAMGLPELRQAISDFYKERHHVDVDPKRIAITAGGSTALLLSAALTVNDDDEVLIADPSYPCNRELVRAFGGKVVDVPTSAATRFHL
;
A
#
# COMPACT_ATOMS: atom_id res chain seq x y z
N MET A 1 -12.22 59.84 2.66
CA MET A 1 -11.46 58.60 2.49
C MET A 1 -12.41 57.52 1.97
N THR A 2 -12.37 57.22 0.67
CA THR A 2 -13.30 56.32 -0.01
C THR A 2 -12.64 54.97 -0.12
N VAL A 3 -13.17 53.97 0.60
CA VAL A 3 -12.66 52.60 0.56
C VAL A 3 -13.24 51.88 -0.67
N GLY A 4 -12.40 51.65 -1.68
CA GLY A 4 -12.77 50.92 -2.89
C GLY A 4 -12.96 49.41 -2.62
N ARG A 5 -14.18 48.93 -2.79
CA ARG A 5 -14.49 47.48 -2.80
C ARG A 5 -13.90 46.84 -4.07
N ARG A 6 -12.85 46.02 -3.91
CA ARG A 6 -12.39 45.14 -5.00
C ARG A 6 -13.46 44.07 -5.23
N ARG A 7 -14.02 44.05 -6.43
CA ARG A 7 -14.89 42.95 -6.90
C ARG A 7 -14.06 41.68 -6.97
N CYS A 8 -14.46 40.68 -6.19
CA CYS A 8 -13.95 39.35 -6.29
C CYS A 8 -14.27 38.79 -7.70
N ALA A 9 -13.24 38.43 -8.47
CA ALA A 9 -13.41 37.83 -9.79
C ALA A 9 -14.22 36.56 -9.63
N LYS A 10 -15.23 36.35 -10.51
CA LYS A 10 -16.03 35.14 -10.59
C LYS A 10 -15.05 33.94 -10.76
N ARG A 11 -14.99 33.03 -9.78
CA ARG A 11 -14.33 31.74 -9.89
C ARG A 11 -14.86 31.07 -11.16
N GLY A 12 -13.96 30.79 -12.11
CA GLY A 12 -14.31 29.96 -13.26
C GLY A 12 -14.87 28.64 -12.75
N LYS A 13 -16.02 28.23 -13.27
CA LYS A 13 -16.62 26.94 -12.96
C LYS A 13 -15.58 25.85 -13.23
N ASN A 14 -15.36 25.03 -12.23
CA ASN A 14 -14.37 23.93 -12.32
C ASN A 14 -14.90 22.91 -13.32
N ARG A 15 -14.24 22.73 -14.48
CA ARG A 15 -14.67 21.82 -15.56
C ARG A 15 -15.01 20.41 -15.04
N ASN A 16 -14.36 20.00 -13.96
CA ASN A 16 -14.63 18.68 -13.33
C ASN A 16 -16.01 18.60 -12.69
N MET A 17 -16.54 19.70 -12.14
CA MET A 17 -17.89 19.72 -11.55
C MET A 17 -18.97 19.70 -12.62
N GLU A 18 -18.77 20.41 -13.74
CA GLU A 18 -19.72 20.37 -14.88
C GLU A 18 -19.85 18.97 -15.49
N ASN A 19 -18.74 18.20 -15.52
CA ASN A 19 -18.75 16.81 -16.00
C ASN A 19 -19.53 15.86 -15.10
N VAL A 20 -19.56 16.10 -13.79
CA VAL A 20 -20.35 15.30 -12.83
C VAL A 20 -21.85 15.62 -12.98
N GLU A 21 -22.22 16.89 -13.15
CA GLU A 21 -23.62 17.29 -13.36
C GLU A 21 -24.20 16.76 -14.67
N ASN A 22 -23.35 16.54 -15.69
CA ASN A 22 -23.77 16.01 -16.99
C ASN A 22 -23.66 14.46 -17.11
N GLY A 23 -23.40 13.75 -16.00
CA GLY A 23 -23.28 12.28 -15.99
C GLY A 23 -22.03 11.74 -16.70
N VAL A 24 -21.06 12.59 -17.03
CA VAL A 24 -19.80 12.16 -17.65
C VAL A 24 -18.92 11.54 -16.56
N GLN A 25 -18.71 10.24 -16.62
CA GLN A 25 -17.78 9.54 -15.74
C GLN A 25 -16.34 10.01 -15.99
N PRO A 26 -15.56 10.26 -14.93
CA PRO A 26 -14.15 10.61 -15.09
C PRO A 26 -13.42 9.49 -15.83
N GLN A 27 -12.65 9.86 -16.86
CA GLN A 27 -11.87 8.88 -17.60
C GLN A 27 -10.71 8.37 -16.72
N LEU A 28 -10.66 7.06 -16.51
CA LEU A 28 -9.56 6.42 -15.78
C LEU A 28 -8.24 6.57 -16.56
N SER A 29 -7.14 6.67 -15.83
CA SER A 29 -5.80 6.66 -16.42
C SER A 29 -5.55 5.34 -17.17
N LYS A 30 -4.66 5.36 -18.16
CA LYS A 30 -4.26 4.13 -18.88
C LYS A 30 -3.78 3.04 -17.93
N ARG A 31 -3.05 3.40 -16.86
CA ARG A 31 -2.58 2.47 -15.82
C ARG A 31 -3.73 1.79 -15.10
N ALA A 32 -4.77 2.54 -14.73
CA ALA A 32 -5.94 1.97 -14.06
C ALA A 32 -6.75 1.03 -14.97
N GLN A 33 -6.73 1.26 -16.29
CA GLN A 33 -7.43 0.43 -17.26
C GLN A 33 -6.77 -0.95 -17.46
N ILE A 34 -5.46 -1.06 -17.25
CA ILE A 34 -4.70 -2.31 -17.42
C ILE A 34 -4.42 -3.05 -16.12
N ALA A 35 -4.73 -2.44 -14.97
CA ALA A 35 -4.49 -3.05 -13.66
C ALA A 35 -5.37 -4.30 -13.47
N ASN A 36 -4.75 -5.40 -13.05
CA ASN A 36 -5.47 -6.61 -12.73
C ASN A 36 -5.92 -6.61 -11.27
N PRO A 37 -7.12 -7.11 -10.97
CA PRO A 37 -7.57 -7.23 -9.60
C PRO A 37 -6.73 -8.25 -8.83
N PHE A 38 -6.51 -7.99 -7.56
CA PHE A 38 -5.91 -8.98 -6.67
C PHE A 38 -6.92 -10.11 -6.40
N ARG A 39 -6.76 -11.22 -7.09
CA ARG A 39 -7.75 -12.33 -7.15
C ARG A 39 -8.09 -12.92 -5.78
N ALA A 40 -7.15 -12.99 -4.83
CA ALA A 40 -7.43 -13.48 -3.49
C ALA A 40 -8.51 -12.64 -2.78
N MET A 41 -8.50 -11.31 -2.96
CA MET A 41 -9.55 -10.42 -2.42
C MET A 41 -10.88 -10.62 -3.13
N VAL A 42 -10.87 -10.87 -4.45
CA VAL A 42 -12.08 -11.18 -5.20
C VAL A 42 -12.74 -12.47 -4.69
N PHE A 43 -11.95 -13.53 -4.51
CA PHE A 43 -12.44 -14.78 -3.95
C PHE A 43 -12.91 -14.62 -2.50
N GLY A 44 -12.23 -13.80 -1.70
CA GLY A 44 -12.67 -13.46 -0.36
C GLY A 44 -14.05 -12.81 -0.35
N ALA A 45 -14.29 -11.81 -1.20
CA ALA A 45 -15.59 -11.16 -1.33
C ALA A 45 -16.70 -12.12 -1.80
N MET A 46 -16.40 -13.01 -2.76
CA MET A 46 -17.34 -14.04 -3.19
C MET A 46 -17.70 -15.01 -2.05
N ALA A 47 -16.71 -15.42 -1.26
CA ALA A 47 -16.93 -16.26 -0.09
C ALA A 47 -17.79 -15.56 0.97
N ASP A 48 -17.59 -14.26 1.20
CA ASP A 48 -18.41 -13.45 2.12
C ASP A 48 -19.87 -13.40 1.65
N GLU A 49 -20.12 -13.23 0.36
CA GLU A 49 -21.46 -13.25 -0.22
C GLU A 49 -22.13 -14.61 -0.06
N MET A 50 -21.39 -15.70 -0.29
CA MET A 50 -21.90 -17.06 -0.10
C MET A 50 -22.29 -17.32 1.37
N ILE A 51 -21.45 -16.87 2.32
CA ILE A 51 -21.72 -16.98 3.76
C ILE A 51 -22.96 -16.17 4.13
N ALA A 52 -23.06 -14.94 3.63
CA ALA A 52 -24.25 -14.09 3.89
C ALA A 52 -25.54 -14.72 3.36
N ASN A 53 -25.46 -15.52 2.30
CA ASN A 53 -26.60 -16.29 1.75
C ASN A 53 -26.80 -17.67 2.42
N GLY A 54 -26.12 -17.95 3.54
CA GLY A 54 -26.34 -19.15 4.36
C GLY A 54 -25.52 -20.38 3.90
N THR A 55 -24.56 -20.22 2.99
CA THR A 55 -23.66 -21.33 2.59
C THR A 55 -22.52 -21.46 3.61
N ASP A 56 -22.24 -22.68 4.04
CA ASP A 56 -21.08 -22.98 4.88
C ASP A 56 -19.80 -22.99 4.01
N VAL A 57 -18.93 -22.00 4.23
CA VAL A 57 -17.72 -21.79 3.43
C VAL A 57 -16.49 -21.68 4.32
N VAL A 58 -15.48 -22.49 4.06
CA VAL A 58 -14.14 -22.36 4.65
C VAL A 58 -13.28 -21.51 3.74
N LYS A 59 -12.85 -20.33 4.22
CA LYS A 59 -11.99 -19.41 3.47
C LYS A 59 -10.52 -19.83 3.57
N LEU A 60 -9.93 -20.19 2.43
CA LEU A 60 -8.49 -20.52 2.33
C LEU A 60 -7.76 -19.60 1.33
N SER A 61 -8.40 -18.51 0.89
CA SER A 61 -7.88 -17.61 -0.13
C SER A 61 -6.87 -16.58 0.39
N LEU A 62 -6.88 -16.30 1.69
CA LEU A 62 -6.01 -15.34 2.34
C LEU A 62 -5.49 -15.93 3.65
N GLY A 63 -4.17 -15.87 3.84
CA GLY A 63 -3.54 -16.25 5.11
C GLY A 63 -3.42 -15.04 6.02
N GLU A 64 -4.06 -15.10 7.19
CA GLU A 64 -3.96 -14.08 8.22
C GLU A 64 -3.88 -14.75 9.60
N PRO A 65 -3.26 -14.09 10.62
CA PRO A 65 -3.18 -14.65 11.96
C PRO A 65 -4.57 -14.74 12.62
N ASP A 66 -4.87 -15.87 13.25
CA ASP A 66 -6.08 -16.06 14.04
C ASP A 66 -6.03 -15.35 15.40
N PHE A 67 -4.86 -14.90 15.79
CA PHE A 67 -4.62 -14.31 17.10
C PHE A 67 -4.59 -12.79 17.03
N GLY A 68 -5.19 -12.14 18.02
CA GLY A 68 -5.07 -10.69 18.20
C GLY A 68 -3.66 -10.26 18.66
N ALA A 69 -3.46 -8.96 18.80
CA ALA A 69 -2.21 -8.42 19.30
C ALA A 69 -1.87 -8.98 20.70
N PRO A 70 -0.59 -9.25 20.98
CA PRO A 70 -0.13 -9.67 22.33
C PRO A 70 -0.61 -8.71 23.41
N PRO A 71 -0.81 -9.19 24.68
CA PRO A 71 -1.27 -8.34 25.77
C PRO A 71 -0.42 -7.08 25.97
N ALA A 72 0.91 -7.21 25.95
CA ALA A 72 1.82 -6.07 26.08
C ALA A 72 1.61 -4.99 25.01
N VAL A 73 1.32 -5.37 23.76
CA VAL A 73 1.02 -4.42 22.68
C VAL A 73 -0.31 -3.71 22.93
N ARG A 74 -1.34 -4.46 23.37
CA ARG A 74 -2.65 -3.89 23.69
C ARG A 74 -2.59 -2.91 24.85
N ASP A 75 -1.80 -3.22 25.87
CA ASP A 75 -1.63 -2.38 27.05
C ASP A 75 -0.86 -1.11 26.70
N ALA A 76 0.24 -1.20 25.97
CA ALA A 76 0.99 -0.06 25.44
C ALA A 76 0.11 0.85 24.54
N MET A 77 -0.78 0.26 23.73
CA MET A 77 -1.73 1.04 22.92
C MET A 77 -2.73 1.80 23.81
N ARG A 78 -3.27 1.18 24.86
CA ARG A 78 -4.21 1.85 25.78
C ARG A 78 -3.58 3.07 26.46
N GLU A 79 -2.30 3.00 26.81
CA GLU A 79 -1.55 4.11 27.40
C GLU A 79 -1.44 5.33 26.44
N GLN A 80 -1.58 5.13 25.14
CA GLN A 80 -1.56 6.22 24.17
C GLN A 80 -2.90 6.97 24.05
N TYR A 81 -3.99 6.41 24.61
CA TYR A 81 -5.32 7.03 24.58
C TYR A 81 -5.63 7.82 25.86
N ASP A 82 -4.64 8.54 26.39
CA ASP A 82 -4.76 9.36 27.61
C ASP A 82 -5.29 10.78 27.35
N GLY A 83 -5.71 11.08 26.11
CA GLY A 83 -6.22 12.39 25.70
C GLY A 83 -5.14 13.37 25.26
N ARG A 84 -3.87 12.98 25.21
CA ARG A 84 -2.80 13.81 24.63
C ARG A 84 -3.00 14.01 23.13
N PRO A 85 -2.57 15.13 22.56
CA PRO A 85 -2.56 15.32 21.13
C PRO A 85 -1.68 14.27 20.43
N LEU A 86 -2.15 13.76 19.26
CA LEU A 86 -1.37 12.90 18.38
C LEU A 86 -0.88 13.73 17.18
N PRO A 87 0.29 14.38 17.28
CA PRO A 87 0.82 15.21 16.21
C PRO A 87 1.30 14.35 15.01
N TYR A 88 1.54 15.00 13.88
CA TYR A 88 2.21 14.37 12.76
C TYR A 88 3.59 13.85 13.19
N THR A 89 3.95 12.70 12.66
CA THR A 89 5.29 12.14 12.81
C THR A 89 6.27 12.74 11.79
N ALA A 90 7.57 12.54 11.99
CA ALA A 90 8.55 12.83 10.95
C ALA A 90 8.26 11.99 9.68
N ALA A 91 8.63 12.48 8.50
CA ALA A 91 8.35 11.83 7.22
C ALA A 91 8.86 10.38 7.14
N MET A 92 9.99 10.09 7.78
CA MET A 92 10.57 8.74 7.84
C MET A 92 10.02 7.89 9.01
N GLY A 93 9.10 8.41 9.80
CA GLY A 93 8.57 7.76 11.00
C GLY A 93 9.26 8.21 12.30
N LEU A 94 8.73 7.76 13.43
CA LEU A 94 9.25 8.10 14.76
C LEU A 94 10.71 7.62 14.91
N PRO A 95 11.64 8.47 15.38
CA PRO A 95 13.02 8.09 15.60
C PRO A 95 13.18 6.88 16.52
N GLU A 96 12.37 6.80 17.57
CA GLU A 96 12.37 5.72 18.55
C GLU A 96 11.98 4.38 17.91
N LEU A 97 10.99 4.37 17.02
CA LEU A 97 10.59 3.17 16.29
C LEU A 97 11.69 2.71 15.32
N ARG A 98 12.33 3.66 14.63
CA ARG A 98 13.44 3.36 13.72
C ARG A 98 14.64 2.80 14.47
N GLN A 99 14.95 3.32 15.67
CA GLN A 99 16.00 2.78 16.54
C GLN A 99 15.63 1.36 17.00
N ALA A 100 14.41 1.13 17.47
CA ALA A 100 13.96 -0.19 17.89
C ALA A 100 14.04 -1.23 16.77
N ILE A 101 13.75 -0.84 15.52
CA ILE A 101 13.92 -1.71 14.35
C ILE A 101 15.40 -2.00 14.08
N SER A 102 16.27 -1.00 14.19
CA SER A 102 17.71 -1.19 14.07
C SER A 102 18.24 -2.19 15.10
N ASP A 103 17.85 -2.03 16.36
CA ASP A 103 18.24 -2.91 17.46
C ASP A 103 17.72 -4.34 17.23
N PHE A 104 16.46 -4.49 16.77
CA PHE A 104 15.90 -5.79 16.40
C PHE A 104 16.71 -6.50 15.32
N TYR A 105 17.13 -5.78 14.25
CA TYR A 105 17.97 -6.36 13.19
C TYR A 105 19.34 -6.80 13.74
N LYS A 106 19.93 -6.01 14.62
CA LYS A 106 21.20 -6.34 15.25
C LYS A 106 21.09 -7.57 16.13
N GLU A 107 20.09 -7.62 17.02
CA GLU A 107 19.92 -8.72 17.97
C GLU A 107 19.46 -10.01 17.30
N ARG A 108 18.49 -9.92 16.38
CA ARG A 108 17.85 -11.09 15.78
C ARG A 108 18.59 -11.65 14.57
N HIS A 109 19.18 -10.77 13.78
CA HIS A 109 19.78 -11.12 12.48
C HIS A 109 21.28 -10.85 12.42
N HIS A 110 21.89 -10.26 13.45
CA HIS A 110 23.30 -9.88 13.52
C HIS A 110 23.69 -8.92 12.38
N VAL A 111 22.76 -8.04 12.00
CA VAL A 111 22.95 -7.02 10.95
C VAL A 111 22.82 -5.63 11.55
N ASP A 112 23.85 -4.82 11.37
CA ASP A 112 23.80 -3.41 11.75
C ASP A 112 23.11 -2.58 10.64
N VAL A 113 21.94 -2.02 10.94
CA VAL A 113 21.19 -1.13 10.05
C VAL A 113 21.12 0.26 10.67
N ASP A 114 21.71 1.26 10.02
CA ASP A 114 21.59 2.64 10.49
C ASP A 114 20.10 3.07 10.52
N PRO A 115 19.57 3.57 11.65
CA PRO A 115 18.19 4.07 11.75
C PRO A 115 17.82 5.10 10.68
N LYS A 116 18.79 5.84 10.15
CA LYS A 116 18.59 6.80 9.04
C LYS A 116 18.20 6.13 7.73
N ARG A 117 18.48 4.84 7.56
CA ARG A 117 18.12 4.03 6.39
C ARG A 117 16.77 3.32 6.53
N ILE A 118 16.07 3.54 7.63
CA ILE A 118 14.77 2.92 7.92
C ILE A 118 13.66 3.94 7.67
N ALA A 119 12.69 3.59 6.84
CA ALA A 119 11.48 4.36 6.61
C ALA A 119 10.25 3.56 7.07
N ILE A 120 9.38 4.20 7.84
CA ILE A 120 8.14 3.58 8.30
C ILE A 120 7.03 3.88 7.30
N THR A 121 6.29 2.83 6.92
CA THR A 121 5.20 2.92 5.96
C THR A 121 3.91 2.29 6.52
N ALA A 122 2.77 2.64 5.93
CA ALA A 122 1.50 2.02 6.23
C ALA A 122 1.42 0.62 5.59
N GLY A 123 2.15 -0.33 6.18
CA GLY A 123 2.25 -1.72 5.72
C GLY A 123 3.28 -1.94 4.61
N GLY A 124 3.60 -3.22 4.34
CA GLY A 124 4.60 -3.63 3.37
C GLY A 124 4.27 -3.25 1.92
N SER A 125 2.99 -3.23 1.55
CA SER A 125 2.57 -2.83 0.20
C SER A 125 2.96 -1.38 -0.12
N THR A 126 2.86 -0.47 0.85
CA THR A 126 3.32 0.91 0.66
C THR A 126 4.83 0.99 0.53
N ALA A 127 5.59 0.16 1.27
CA ALA A 127 7.04 0.07 1.12
C ALA A 127 7.43 -0.40 -0.29
N LEU A 128 6.78 -1.43 -0.81
CA LEU A 128 6.99 -1.93 -2.17
C LEU A 128 6.61 -0.88 -3.23
N LEU A 129 5.50 -0.16 -3.03
CA LEU A 129 5.08 0.93 -3.90
C LEU A 129 6.15 2.03 -3.97
N LEU A 130 6.66 2.47 -2.82
CA LEU A 130 7.73 3.47 -2.74
C LEU A 130 9.03 2.96 -3.38
N SER A 131 9.38 1.69 -3.17
CA SER A 131 10.55 1.08 -3.80
C SER A 131 10.43 1.09 -5.32
N ALA A 132 9.29 0.69 -5.87
CA ALA A 132 9.04 0.75 -7.31
C ALA A 132 9.08 2.19 -7.83
N ALA A 133 8.48 3.15 -7.11
CA ALA A 133 8.50 4.57 -7.47
C ALA A 133 9.92 5.17 -7.52
N LEU A 134 10.85 4.64 -6.70
CA LEU A 134 12.23 5.11 -6.64
C LEU A 134 13.16 4.46 -7.66
N THR A 135 12.80 3.28 -8.18
CA THR A 135 13.75 2.46 -8.96
C THR A 135 13.26 2.10 -10.36
N VAL A 136 11.97 2.26 -10.66
CA VAL A 136 11.40 1.85 -11.94
C VAL A 136 11.01 3.09 -12.76
N ASN A 137 11.55 3.20 -13.96
CA ASN A 137 11.13 4.18 -14.97
C ASN A 137 10.23 3.53 -16.02
N ASP A 138 9.66 4.37 -16.88
CA ASP A 138 8.92 3.88 -18.05
C ASP A 138 9.86 3.02 -18.92
N ASP A 139 9.34 1.87 -19.33
CA ASP A 139 10.03 0.87 -20.17
C ASP A 139 11.18 0.08 -19.53
N ASP A 140 11.54 0.33 -18.27
CA ASP A 140 12.52 -0.50 -17.56
C ASP A 140 12.04 -1.96 -17.48
N GLU A 141 12.94 -2.91 -17.71
CA GLU A 141 12.67 -4.33 -17.56
C GLU A 141 12.95 -4.78 -16.14
N VAL A 142 11.93 -5.36 -15.48
CA VAL A 142 12.02 -5.86 -14.11
C VAL A 142 11.81 -7.37 -14.10
N LEU A 143 12.82 -8.12 -13.67
CA LEU A 143 12.76 -9.58 -13.55
C LEU A 143 11.92 -9.96 -12.33
N ILE A 144 10.93 -10.81 -12.54
CA ILE A 144 10.06 -11.32 -11.48
C ILE A 144 9.95 -12.83 -11.61
N ALA A 145 10.17 -13.54 -10.50
CA ALA A 145 9.97 -14.99 -10.45
C ALA A 145 8.52 -15.35 -10.79
N ASP A 146 8.32 -16.42 -11.54
CA ASP A 146 7.01 -16.98 -11.82
C ASP A 146 6.99 -18.47 -11.40
N PRO A 147 6.14 -18.86 -10.44
CA PRO A 147 5.14 -18.06 -9.70
C PRO A 147 5.73 -17.14 -8.63
N SER A 148 5.04 -16.00 -8.36
CA SER A 148 5.35 -15.10 -7.27
C SER A 148 4.12 -14.32 -6.78
N TYR A 149 4.30 -13.47 -5.77
CA TYR A 149 3.22 -12.64 -5.23
C TYR A 149 2.67 -11.67 -6.29
N PRO A 150 1.38 -11.74 -6.63
CA PRO A 150 0.82 -11.04 -7.79
C PRO A 150 0.97 -9.51 -7.77
N CYS A 151 0.92 -8.89 -6.57
CA CYS A 151 0.99 -7.44 -6.45
C CYS A 151 2.32 -6.87 -6.98
N ASN A 152 3.43 -7.62 -6.90
CA ASN A 152 4.72 -7.14 -7.37
C ASN A 152 4.69 -6.74 -8.85
N ARG A 153 4.01 -7.53 -9.67
CA ARG A 153 3.84 -7.26 -11.12
C ARG A 153 3.04 -5.97 -11.37
N GLU A 154 1.97 -5.80 -10.62
CA GLU A 154 1.09 -4.63 -10.77
C GLU A 154 1.79 -3.34 -10.30
N LEU A 155 2.64 -3.42 -9.28
CA LEU A 155 3.47 -2.29 -8.84
C LEU A 155 4.45 -1.86 -9.93
N VAL A 156 5.16 -2.81 -10.56
CA VAL A 156 6.06 -2.50 -11.68
C VAL A 156 5.31 -1.83 -12.83
N ARG A 157 4.17 -2.41 -13.24
CA ARG A 157 3.32 -1.86 -14.32
C ARG A 157 2.76 -0.48 -13.97
N ALA A 158 2.44 -0.23 -12.71
CA ALA A 158 1.92 1.06 -12.25
C ALA A 158 2.93 2.20 -12.46
N PHE A 159 4.22 1.91 -12.49
CA PHE A 159 5.29 2.88 -12.76
C PHE A 159 5.85 2.80 -14.18
N GLY A 160 5.15 2.12 -15.11
CA GLY A 160 5.54 2.07 -16.51
C GLY A 160 6.58 1.00 -16.85
N GLY A 161 7.02 0.22 -15.87
CA GLY A 161 7.98 -0.86 -16.09
C GLY A 161 7.37 -2.06 -16.79
N LYS A 162 8.22 -2.83 -17.47
CA LYS A 162 7.91 -4.09 -18.13
C LYS A 162 8.29 -5.26 -17.25
N VAL A 163 7.33 -6.14 -16.99
CA VAL A 163 7.59 -7.37 -16.23
C VAL A 163 8.19 -8.41 -17.17
N VAL A 164 9.36 -8.91 -16.82
CA VAL A 164 10.01 -10.07 -17.45
C VAL A 164 9.89 -11.25 -16.50
N ASP A 165 9.07 -12.22 -16.87
CA ASP A 165 8.84 -13.40 -16.08
C ASP A 165 10.02 -14.38 -16.16
N VAL A 166 10.57 -14.74 -15.00
CA VAL A 166 11.62 -15.76 -14.88
C VAL A 166 10.98 -17.03 -14.34
N PRO A 167 10.81 -18.07 -15.18
CA PRO A 167 10.18 -19.31 -14.75
C PRO A 167 10.97 -19.99 -13.62
N THR A 168 10.27 -20.34 -12.56
CA THR A 168 10.80 -21.14 -11.45
C THR A 168 9.94 -22.39 -11.25
N SER A 169 10.49 -23.40 -10.62
CA SER A 169 9.80 -24.68 -10.44
C SER A 169 10.23 -25.38 -9.15
N ALA A 170 9.57 -26.48 -8.83
CA ALA A 170 9.99 -27.35 -7.73
C ALA A 170 11.43 -27.86 -7.89
N ALA A 171 11.90 -28.07 -9.12
CA ALA A 171 13.28 -28.47 -9.40
C ALA A 171 14.30 -27.41 -8.99
N THR A 172 13.98 -26.15 -9.13
CA THR A 172 14.80 -25.02 -8.67
C THR A 172 14.48 -24.61 -7.23
N ARG A 173 13.59 -25.32 -6.54
CA ARG A 173 13.02 -24.90 -5.25
C ARG A 173 12.45 -23.48 -5.27
N PHE A 174 11.91 -23.07 -6.41
CA PHE A 174 11.36 -21.72 -6.65
C PHE A 174 12.36 -20.58 -6.43
N HIS A 175 13.65 -20.85 -6.53
CA HIS A 175 14.70 -19.81 -6.56
C HIS A 175 14.95 -19.34 -8.00
N LEU A 176 15.35 -18.06 -8.10
CA LEU A 176 15.88 -17.45 -9.32
C LEU A 176 17.30 -17.97 -9.62
#